data_0f2d93b8206d1f6ba531d6dd1374f713
#
_entry.id   0f2d93b8206d1f6ba531d6dd1374f713
#
_cell.length_a   1.000
_cell.length_b   1.000
_cell.length_c   1.000
_cell.angle_alpha   90.00
_cell.angle_beta   90.00
_cell.angle_gamma   90.00
#
_symmetry.space_group_name_H-M   'P 1'
#
loop_
_entity.id
_entity.type
_entity.pdbx_description
1 polymer ?
#
loop_
_entity_poly.entity_id
_entity_poly.type
_entity_poly.pdbx_seq_one_letter_code
_entity_poly.pdbx_strand_id
1 'polypeptide(L)'
;MSQMKATFSGNIVADPERREAGGSNLLEFPVYVNHTKKDRDSGEYVKTGDVSKVRVTLWRDMADTDVLKGDLVEVVATLVEKEFSKKDGTQGRSLQTDYVESVVVKHRKEEPVGAF
;
A
#
# COMPACT_ATOMS: atom_id res chain seq x y z
N MET A 1 10.48 -21.95 -8.17
CA MET A 1 10.60 -20.51 -7.91
C MET A 1 9.89 -20.16 -6.60
N SER A 2 10.50 -19.28 -5.84
CA SER A 2 9.92 -18.83 -4.58
C SER A 2 9.39 -17.42 -4.73
N GLN A 3 8.16 -17.20 -4.29
CA GLN A 3 7.50 -15.91 -4.34
C GLN A 3 6.74 -15.66 -3.03
N MET A 4 6.73 -14.43 -2.59
CA MET A 4 5.92 -14.03 -1.46
C MET A 4 4.69 -13.28 -1.99
N LYS A 5 3.61 -14.04 -2.21
CA LYS A 5 2.35 -13.47 -2.70
C LYS A 5 1.45 -13.14 -1.53
N ALA A 6 0.85 -11.97 -1.57
CA ALA A 6 -0.01 -11.50 -0.49
C ALA A 6 -1.23 -10.76 -1.01
N THR A 7 -2.30 -10.86 -0.25
CA THR A 7 -3.47 -10.02 -0.38
C THR A 7 -3.55 -9.19 0.89
N PHE A 8 -3.58 -7.88 0.75
CA PHE A 8 -3.63 -7.00 1.91
C PHE A 8 -4.52 -5.80 1.65
N SER A 9 -5.07 -5.26 2.71
CA SER A 9 -5.89 -4.05 2.66
C SER A 9 -5.27 -2.99 3.55
N GLY A 10 -5.25 -1.77 3.09
CA GLY A 10 -4.71 -0.65 3.85
C GLY A 10 -5.07 0.68 3.24
N ASN A 11 -4.65 1.74 3.91
CA ASN A 11 -4.94 3.09 3.48
C ASN A 11 -3.74 3.73 2.79
N ILE A 12 -4.01 4.47 1.72
CA ILE A 12 -3.01 5.28 1.05
C ILE A 12 -2.77 6.53 1.91
N VAL A 13 -1.54 6.71 2.39
CA VAL A 13 -1.24 7.77 3.38
C VAL A 13 -0.55 8.99 2.79
N ALA A 14 -0.22 8.96 1.50
CA ALA A 14 0.37 10.10 0.81
C ALA A 14 -0.14 10.14 -0.62
N ASP A 15 -0.05 11.30 -1.25
CA ASP A 15 -0.50 11.45 -2.64
C ASP A 15 0.29 10.52 -3.57
N PRO A 16 -0.43 9.77 -4.43
CA PRO A 16 0.26 8.93 -5.41
C PRO A 16 1.13 9.77 -6.35
N GLU A 17 2.33 9.27 -6.63
CA GLU A 17 3.26 9.94 -7.53
C GLU A 17 3.31 9.23 -8.88
N ARG A 18 3.16 10.00 -9.95
CA ARG A 18 3.30 9.52 -11.32
C ARG A 18 4.66 9.93 -11.85
N ARG A 19 5.37 8.99 -12.46
CA ARG A 19 6.66 9.27 -13.08
C ARG A 19 6.98 8.28 -14.18
N GLU A 20 8.03 8.55 -14.92
CA GLU A 20 8.56 7.62 -15.92
C GLU A 20 9.86 7.03 -15.44
N ALA A 21 10.07 5.75 -15.70
CA ALA A 21 11.32 5.08 -15.47
C ALA A 21 11.54 4.04 -16.55
N GLY A 22 12.71 4.08 -17.22
CA GLY A 22 13.02 3.13 -18.28
C GLY A 22 12.07 3.17 -19.46
N GLY A 23 11.49 4.33 -19.76
CA GLY A 23 10.54 4.50 -20.86
C GLY A 23 9.13 4.02 -20.56
N SER A 24 8.86 3.62 -19.31
CA SER A 24 7.52 3.18 -18.89
C SER A 24 6.95 4.12 -17.84
N ASN A 25 5.65 4.33 -17.91
CA ASN A 25 4.93 5.09 -16.88
C ASN A 25 4.74 4.23 -15.64
N LEU A 26 4.85 4.85 -14.48
CA LEU A 26 4.55 4.20 -13.21
C LEU A 26 3.78 5.13 -12.28
N LEU A 27 3.03 4.51 -11.40
CA LEU A 27 2.32 5.17 -10.31
C LEU A 27 2.75 4.49 -9.02
N GLU A 28 3.23 5.29 -8.07
CA GLU A 28 3.74 4.78 -6.79
C GLU A 28 3.04 5.45 -5.63
N PHE A 29 2.66 4.66 -4.64
CA PHE A 29 2.01 5.18 -3.43
C PHE A 29 2.29 4.27 -2.24
N PRO A 30 2.35 4.85 -1.02
CA PRO A 30 2.50 4.05 0.18
C PRO A 30 1.15 3.57 0.70
N VAL A 31 1.08 2.31 1.11
CA VAL A 31 -0.10 1.73 1.76
C VAL A 31 0.29 1.31 3.16
N TYR A 32 -0.44 1.81 4.15
CA TYR A 32 -0.25 1.42 5.55
C TYR A 32 -1.34 0.45 5.94
N VAL A 33 -0.91 -0.73 6.38
CA VAL A 33 -1.79 -1.78 6.84
C VAL A 33 -1.80 -1.76 8.37
N ASN A 34 -2.91 -1.32 8.95
CA ASN A 34 -3.10 -1.36 10.40
C ASN A 34 -3.62 -2.75 10.77
N HIS A 35 -2.79 -3.51 11.48
CA HIS A 35 -3.15 -4.88 11.82
C HIS A 35 -4.20 -4.94 12.92
N THR A 36 -5.13 -5.87 12.74
CA THR A 36 -6.18 -6.13 13.71
C THR A 36 -6.18 -7.61 14.06
N LYS A 37 -6.70 -7.92 15.22
CA LYS A 37 -6.96 -9.31 15.59
C LYS A 37 -8.32 -9.38 16.28
N LYS A 38 -8.92 -10.56 16.25
CA LYS A 38 -10.19 -10.79 16.90
C LYS A 38 -9.99 -10.96 18.41
N ASP A 39 -10.68 -10.15 19.20
CA ASP A 39 -10.70 -10.30 20.65
C ASP A 39 -11.57 -11.51 21.01
N ARG A 40 -11.01 -12.46 21.76
CA ARG A 40 -11.70 -13.69 22.15
C ARG A 40 -12.90 -13.43 23.05
N ASP A 41 -12.82 -12.41 23.88
CA ASP A 41 -13.86 -12.13 24.86
C ASP A 41 -15.06 -11.40 24.24
N SER A 42 -14.82 -10.40 23.40
CA SER A 42 -15.89 -9.59 22.81
C SER A 42 -16.30 -10.07 21.43
N GLY A 43 -15.45 -10.84 20.73
CA GLY A 43 -15.66 -11.21 19.34
C GLY A 43 -15.41 -10.07 18.35
N GLU A 44 -15.02 -8.91 18.83
CA GLU A 44 -14.74 -7.75 17.98
C GLU A 44 -13.29 -7.70 17.53
N TYR A 45 -13.05 -7.04 16.41
CA TYR A 45 -11.69 -6.81 15.93
C TYR A 45 -11.10 -5.58 16.59
N VAL A 46 -9.90 -5.72 17.11
CA VAL A 46 -9.18 -4.64 17.78
C VAL A 46 -7.83 -4.42 17.11
N LYS A 47 -7.36 -3.18 17.08
CA LYS A 47 -6.05 -2.85 16.55
C LYS A 47 -4.96 -3.40 17.46
N THR A 48 -3.94 -4.04 16.86
CA THR A 48 -2.81 -4.56 17.63
C THR A 48 -1.75 -3.49 17.91
N GLY A 49 -1.81 -2.37 17.19
CA GLY A 49 -0.77 -1.35 17.23
C GLY A 49 0.33 -1.55 16.20
N ASP A 50 0.33 -2.71 15.54
CA ASP A 50 1.31 -2.99 14.50
C ASP A 50 0.87 -2.40 13.17
N VAL A 51 1.83 -1.84 12.43
CA VAL A 51 1.57 -1.24 11.12
C VAL A 51 2.61 -1.77 10.14
N SER A 52 2.13 -2.32 9.03
CA SER A 52 3.00 -2.68 7.91
C SER A 52 2.91 -1.59 6.85
N LYS A 53 4.07 -1.15 6.40
CA LYS A 53 4.20 -0.09 5.39
C LYS A 53 4.65 -0.74 4.09
N VAL A 54 3.82 -0.66 3.06
CA VAL A 54 4.10 -1.28 1.77
C VAL A 54 4.15 -0.20 0.70
N ARG A 55 5.23 -0.17 -0.06
CA ARG A 55 5.34 0.69 -1.24
C ARG A 55 4.76 -0.06 -2.44
N VAL A 56 3.66 0.46 -2.98
CA VAL A 56 3.00 -0.12 -4.15
C VAL A 56 3.43 0.64 -5.39
N THR A 57 3.93 -0.08 -6.39
CA THR A 57 4.32 0.50 -7.67
C THR A 57 3.52 -0.18 -8.77
N LEU A 58 2.76 0.61 -9.51
CA LEU A 58 1.97 0.15 -10.65
C LEU A 58 2.65 0.58 -11.94
N TRP A 59 2.82 -0.34 -12.87
CA TRP A 59 3.54 -0.10 -14.11
C TRP A 59 2.61 -0.12 -15.32
N ARG A 60 2.92 0.69 -16.32
CA ARG A 60 2.26 0.69 -17.62
C ARG A 60 0.75 0.90 -17.50
N ASP A 61 -0.06 -0.02 -17.99
CA ASP A 61 -1.51 0.12 -17.99
C ASP A 61 -2.10 0.27 -16.59
N MET A 62 -1.50 -0.38 -15.60
CA MET A 62 -1.94 -0.25 -14.21
C MET A 62 -1.63 1.11 -13.60
N ALA A 63 -0.67 1.86 -14.18
CA ALA A 63 -0.36 3.21 -13.73
C ALA A 63 -1.51 4.19 -13.95
N ASP A 64 -2.51 3.82 -14.74
CA ASP A 64 -3.71 4.64 -14.95
C ASP A 64 -4.79 4.39 -13.89
N THR A 65 -4.52 3.54 -12.91
CA THR A 65 -5.45 3.25 -11.83
C THR A 65 -5.77 4.54 -11.06
N ASP A 66 -7.05 4.79 -10.83
CA ASP A 66 -7.50 5.97 -10.10
C ASP A 66 -7.49 5.69 -8.60
N VAL A 67 -6.46 6.19 -7.93
CA VAL A 67 -6.31 6.09 -6.48
C VAL A 67 -5.93 7.44 -5.92
N LEU A 68 -6.40 7.71 -4.71
CA LEU A 68 -6.17 8.99 -4.03
C LEU A 68 -5.69 8.74 -2.60
N LYS A 69 -4.98 9.73 -2.05
CA LYS A 69 -4.63 9.74 -0.64
C LYS A 69 -5.89 9.57 0.21
N GLY A 70 -5.84 8.68 1.17
CA GLY A 70 -6.97 8.37 2.06
C GLY A 70 -7.81 7.19 1.62
N ASP A 71 -7.65 6.72 0.39
CA ASP A 71 -8.38 5.55 -0.09
C ASP A 71 -8.02 4.30 0.70
N LEU A 72 -9.04 3.50 1.02
CA LEU A 72 -8.83 2.13 1.50
C LEU A 72 -8.79 1.23 0.28
N VAL A 73 -7.67 0.56 0.07
CA VAL A 73 -7.46 -0.29 -1.10
C VAL A 73 -7.17 -1.73 -0.67
N GLU A 74 -7.59 -2.66 -1.52
CA GLU A 74 -7.17 -4.06 -1.42
C GLU A 74 -6.22 -4.35 -2.56
N VAL A 75 -5.04 -4.86 -2.23
CA VAL A 75 -3.97 -5.13 -3.18
C VAL A 75 -3.65 -6.61 -3.18
N VAL A 76 -3.56 -7.20 -4.37
CA VAL A 76 -3.04 -8.55 -4.57
C VAL A 76 -1.73 -8.41 -5.33
N ALA A 77 -0.64 -8.82 -4.69
CA ALA A 77 0.69 -8.58 -5.25
C ALA A 77 1.71 -9.58 -4.76
N THR A 78 2.80 -9.69 -5.50
CA THR A 78 4.03 -10.34 -5.04
C THR A 78 4.87 -9.28 -4.35
N LEU A 79 5.31 -9.57 -3.14
CA LEU A 79 6.09 -8.63 -2.33
C LEU A 79 7.56 -9.02 -2.27
N VAL A 80 8.40 -8.02 -2.11
CA VAL A 80 9.82 -8.19 -1.85
C VAL A 80 10.24 -7.21 -0.78
N GLU A 81 11.07 -7.68 0.15
CA GLU A 81 11.67 -6.84 1.17
C GLU A 81 13.09 -6.47 0.72
N LYS A 82 13.35 -5.18 0.61
CA LYS A 82 14.65 -4.66 0.18
C LYS A 82 15.36 -3.96 1.32
N GLU A 83 16.67 -4.18 1.43
CA GLU A 83 17.50 -3.45 2.37
C GLU A 83 18.01 -2.16 1.74
N PHE A 84 18.12 -1.13 2.55
CA PHE A 84 18.70 0.13 2.12
C PHE A 84 19.54 0.72 3.24
N SER A 85 20.53 1.54 2.88
CA SER A 85 21.37 2.23 3.86
C SER A 85 20.76 3.59 4.20
N LYS A 86 20.57 3.84 5.48
CA LYS A 86 20.12 5.15 5.96
C LYS A 86 21.29 6.13 6.03
N LYS A 87 20.95 7.42 6.10
CA LYS A 87 21.98 8.48 6.14
C LYS A 87 22.92 8.36 7.35
N ASP A 88 22.44 7.78 8.43
CA ASP A 88 23.25 7.57 9.65
C ASP A 88 24.10 6.30 9.62
N GLY A 89 24.14 5.59 8.50
CA GLY A 89 24.91 4.36 8.32
C GLY A 89 24.18 3.09 8.79
N THR A 90 23.00 3.19 9.36
CA THR A 90 22.24 2.01 9.75
C THR A 90 21.50 1.40 8.56
N GLN A 91 21.13 0.12 8.69
CA GLN A 91 20.37 -0.58 7.67
C GLN A 91 18.88 -0.45 7.94
N GLY A 92 18.09 -0.16 6.90
CA GLY A 92 16.65 -0.19 6.94
C GLY A 92 16.12 -1.22 5.96
N ARG A 93 14.85 -1.60 6.13
CA ARG A 93 14.17 -2.52 5.23
C ARG A 93 12.89 -1.89 4.71
N SER A 94 12.60 -2.13 3.45
CA SER A 94 11.42 -1.60 2.78
C SER A 94 10.66 -2.75 2.13
N LEU A 95 9.37 -2.85 2.45
CA LEU A 95 8.49 -3.84 1.84
C LEU A 95 7.86 -3.20 0.60
N GLN A 96 8.05 -3.80 -0.55
CA GLN A 96 7.64 -3.25 -1.84
C GLN A 96 6.94 -4.31 -2.69
N THR A 97 6.12 -3.86 -3.62
CA THR A 97 5.55 -4.78 -4.62
C THR A 97 6.57 -5.04 -5.72
N ASP A 98 6.73 -6.31 -6.07
CA ASP A 98 7.50 -6.73 -7.24
C ASP A 98 6.58 -6.83 -8.47
N TYR A 99 5.39 -7.37 -8.27
CA TYR A 99 4.36 -7.48 -9.29
C TYR A 99 2.99 -7.32 -8.64
N VAL A 100 2.14 -6.48 -9.23
CA VAL A 100 0.78 -6.25 -8.72
C VAL A 100 -0.22 -6.89 -9.67
N GLU A 101 -1.04 -7.78 -9.14
CA GLU A 101 -2.12 -8.41 -9.89
C GLU A 101 -3.37 -7.54 -9.95
N SER A 102 -3.73 -6.93 -8.82
CA SER A 102 -4.91 -6.07 -8.76
C SER A 102 -4.84 -5.05 -7.63
N VAL A 103 -5.49 -3.93 -7.85
CA VAL A 103 -5.74 -2.90 -6.84
C VAL A 103 -7.20 -2.51 -6.95
N VAL A 104 -7.94 -2.64 -5.84
CA VAL A 104 -9.36 -2.30 -5.80
C VAL A 104 -9.59 -1.28 -4.69
N VAL A 105 -10.19 -0.15 -5.02
CA VAL A 105 -10.59 0.84 -4.02
C VAL A 105 -11.85 0.33 -3.32
N LYS A 106 -11.74 0.02 -2.04
CA LYS A 106 -12.85 -0.50 -1.23
C LYS A 106 -13.67 0.62 -0.61
N HIS A 107 -13.03 1.72 -0.27
CA HIS A 107 -13.69 2.85 0.32
C HIS A 107 -12.89 4.12 0.02
N ARG A 108 -13.58 5.14 -0.40
CA ARG A 108 -12.98 6.46 -0.64
C ARG A 108 -13.60 7.46 0.33
N LYS A 109 -12.74 8.18 1.02
CA LYS A 109 -13.19 9.24 1.92
C LYS A 109 -13.79 10.35 1.08
N GLU A 110 -15.10 10.56 1.22
CA GLU A 110 -15.78 11.64 0.54
C GLU A 110 -15.41 12.97 1.19
N GLU A 111 -15.14 13.98 0.35
CA GLU A 111 -15.02 15.32 0.86
C GLU A 111 -16.41 15.76 1.36
N PRO A 112 -16.46 16.47 2.50
CA PRO A 112 -17.75 16.92 3.00
C PRO A 112 -18.39 17.87 2.01
N VAL A 113 -19.42 17.37 1.34
CA VAL A 113 -20.17 18.14 0.33
C VAL A 113 -20.81 19.37 0.93
N GLY A 114 -21.02 19.34 2.25
CA GLY A 114 -21.58 20.47 2.98
C GLY A 114 -20.58 21.58 3.30
N ALA A 115 -19.36 21.50 2.81
CA ALA A 115 -18.34 22.50 3.05
C ALA A 115 -18.57 23.80 2.28
N PHE A 116 -19.66 23.89 1.62
CA PHE A 116 -20.08 25.11 0.94
C PHE A 116 -21.38 25.64 1.52
#